data_aa6ef8ccd125c822bfd294fd6ade629a
#
_entry.id   aa6ef8ccd125c822bfd294fd6ade629a
#
_cell.length_a   1.000
_cell.length_b   1.000
_cell.length_c   1.000
_cell.angle_alpha   90.00
_cell.angle_beta   90.00
_cell.angle_gamma   90.00
#
_symmetry.space_group_name_H-M   'P 1'
#
loop_
_entity.id
_entity.type
_entity.pdbx_description
1 polymer ?
#
loop_
_entity_poly.entity_id
_entity_poly.type
_entity_poly.pdbx_seq_one_letter_code
_entity_poly.pdbx_strand_id
1 'polypeptide(L)'
;EMFACTDATTDENVWTNVGAGTGDVAPYTFQGTSYGYAYGGDQQPSPGAINVIDKYSYVSDADATDVGDLTQASYGAAGQKSSTHGYVSGGRIGGTYYNTIEKIPFSTDSDGTDIGDMTAIKYSPSGQSSSTHGYTSGGYTGSYTNIIDKFTFAVDADATDVGDITLARQGSTGQSSSTHGYTSGGYTGSFIDIIDRFTFSADADATDV
;
A
#
# COMPACT_ATOMS: atom_id res chain seq x y z
N GLU A 1 22.47 25.21 1.39
CA GLU A 1 23.14 23.91 1.54
C GLU A 1 23.82 23.57 0.21
N MET A 2 25.02 23.02 0.29
CA MET A 2 25.78 22.64 -0.89
C MET A 2 26.07 21.14 -0.79
N PHE A 3 25.75 20.40 -1.84
CA PHE A 3 25.99 18.97 -1.93
C PHE A 3 26.98 18.67 -3.03
N ALA A 4 27.86 17.71 -2.82
CA ALA A 4 28.77 17.18 -3.82
C ALA A 4 28.47 15.69 -4.04
N CYS A 5 28.44 15.27 -5.29
CA CYS A 5 28.38 13.84 -5.62
C CYS A 5 29.75 13.23 -5.31
N THR A 6 29.84 12.37 -4.31
CA THR A 6 31.08 11.71 -3.89
C THR A 6 31.25 10.31 -4.45
N ASP A 7 30.17 9.75 -4.99
CA ASP A 7 30.19 8.50 -5.74
C ASP A 7 29.20 8.62 -6.91
N ALA A 8 29.74 8.61 -8.13
CA ALA A 8 28.98 8.72 -9.37
C ALA A 8 28.87 7.35 -10.06
N THR A 9 28.49 6.32 -9.30
CA THR A 9 28.21 5.01 -9.87
C THR A 9 26.86 5.01 -10.61
N THR A 10 26.73 4.16 -11.61
CA THR A 10 25.46 3.98 -12.32
C THR A 10 24.43 3.47 -11.31
N ASP A 11 23.33 4.18 -11.15
CA ASP A 11 22.17 3.89 -10.29
C ASP A 11 22.31 4.18 -8.78
N GLU A 12 23.50 4.56 -8.26
CA GLU A 12 23.71 4.85 -6.82
C GLU A 12 24.59 6.07 -6.58
N ASN A 13 24.17 7.24 -7.03
CA ASN A 13 24.92 8.47 -6.76
C ASN A 13 24.79 8.90 -5.30
N VAL A 14 25.89 8.92 -4.57
CA VAL A 14 25.94 9.44 -3.20
C VAL A 14 26.26 10.94 -3.20
N TRP A 15 25.36 11.73 -2.63
CA TRP A 15 25.50 13.19 -2.50
C TRP A 15 25.85 13.54 -1.07
N THR A 16 27.08 13.95 -0.84
CA THR A 16 27.55 14.37 0.47
C THR A 16 27.26 15.85 0.69
N ASN A 17 26.68 16.20 1.83
CA ASN A 17 26.50 17.58 2.25
C ASN A 17 27.85 18.18 2.63
N VAL A 18 28.32 19.16 1.87
CA VAL A 18 29.59 19.89 2.11
C VAL A 18 29.38 21.25 2.77
N GLY A 19 28.17 21.54 3.22
CA GLY A 19 27.76 22.78 3.91
C GLY A 19 27.45 22.57 5.40
N ALA A 20 26.82 23.57 6.01
CA ALA A 20 26.42 23.52 7.42
C ALA A 20 25.13 22.73 7.71
N GLY A 21 24.74 21.80 6.84
CA GLY A 21 23.58 20.93 7.01
C GLY A 21 23.88 19.67 7.81
N THR A 22 22.85 18.96 8.21
CA THR A 22 22.95 17.69 8.94
C THR A 22 22.60 16.50 8.05
N GLY A 23 23.62 15.71 7.68
CA GLY A 23 23.45 14.42 7.04
C GLY A 23 23.66 14.42 5.51
N ASP A 24 24.02 13.27 5.00
CA ASP A 24 24.17 13.01 3.57
C ASP A 24 22.81 12.80 2.92
N VAL A 25 22.64 13.26 1.67
CA VAL A 25 21.47 12.93 0.86
C VAL A 25 21.74 11.62 0.18
N ALA A 26 21.16 10.54 0.70
CA ALA A 26 21.08 9.30 -0.05
C ALA A 26 20.08 9.48 -1.21
N PRO A 27 20.39 9.00 -2.42
CA PRO A 27 19.40 8.96 -3.49
C PRO A 27 18.17 8.17 -2.99
N TYR A 28 16.98 8.64 -3.35
CA TYR A 28 15.76 7.87 -3.11
C TYR A 28 15.86 6.56 -3.87
N THR A 29 16.23 5.50 -3.19
CA THR A 29 16.17 4.16 -3.75
C THR A 29 14.70 3.79 -3.88
N PHE A 30 14.25 3.62 -5.12
CA PHE A 30 12.91 3.11 -5.40
C PHE A 30 12.80 1.73 -4.74
N GLN A 31 11.89 1.63 -3.78
CA GLN A 31 11.72 0.39 -3.03
C GLN A 31 11.09 -0.68 -3.91
N GLY A 32 11.69 -1.85 -3.90
CA GLY A 32 11.30 -2.95 -4.75
C GLY A 32 12.17 -3.11 -5.99
N THR A 33 13.46 -2.75 -5.93
CA THR A 33 14.43 -2.99 -7.01
C THR A 33 14.71 -4.47 -7.23
N SER A 34 14.46 -5.33 -6.23
CA SER A 34 14.84 -6.73 -6.30
C SER A 34 13.65 -7.69 -6.29
N TYR A 35 12.60 -7.39 -5.54
CA TYR A 35 11.48 -8.31 -5.35
C TYR A 35 10.13 -7.61 -5.36
N GLY A 36 9.11 -8.31 -5.89
CA GLY A 36 7.69 -8.02 -5.71
C GLY A 36 7.03 -9.07 -4.84
N TYR A 37 5.90 -8.71 -4.26
CA TYR A 37 5.10 -9.59 -3.41
C TYR A 37 3.65 -9.58 -3.86
N ALA A 38 3.02 -10.75 -3.81
CA ALA A 38 1.58 -10.92 -3.97
C ALA A 38 1.02 -11.52 -2.68
N TYR A 39 -0.16 -11.07 -2.28
CA TYR A 39 -0.74 -11.45 -0.99
C TYR A 39 -2.16 -11.96 -1.19
N GLY A 40 -2.46 -13.12 -0.60
CA GLY A 40 -3.78 -13.69 -0.63
C GLY A 40 -4.30 -13.92 -2.06
N GLY A 41 -5.58 -13.86 -2.22
CA GLY A 41 -6.24 -14.03 -3.52
C GLY A 41 -7.39 -15.01 -3.46
N ASP A 42 -8.11 -15.14 -4.58
CA ASP A 42 -9.22 -16.09 -4.74
C ASP A 42 -8.79 -17.22 -5.69
N GLN A 43 -8.61 -18.41 -5.13
CA GLN A 43 -8.19 -19.60 -5.88
C GLN A 43 -9.40 -20.36 -6.40
N GLN A 44 -9.62 -20.29 -7.70
CA GLN A 44 -10.69 -21.06 -8.37
C GLN A 44 -10.19 -22.42 -8.86
N PRO A 45 -10.98 -23.50 -8.87
CA PRO A 45 -12.42 -23.55 -8.63
C PRO A 45 -12.83 -23.76 -7.15
N SER A 46 -11.98 -23.87 -6.21
CA SER A 46 -12.33 -24.02 -4.79
C SER A 46 -11.09 -24.31 -3.93
N PRO A 47 -11.04 -23.91 -2.64
CA PRO A 47 -12.17 -23.47 -1.83
C PRO A 47 -12.28 -21.97 -1.55
N GLY A 48 -11.73 -21.07 -2.38
CA GLY A 48 -11.88 -19.63 -2.16
C GLY A 48 -10.58 -18.92 -1.78
N ALA A 49 -10.65 -17.98 -0.85
CA ALA A 49 -9.49 -17.15 -0.47
C ALA A 49 -8.33 -17.97 0.08
N ILE A 50 -7.12 -17.54 -0.26
CA ILE A 50 -5.86 -18.06 0.29
C ILE A 50 -5.18 -17.00 1.14
N ASN A 51 -4.23 -17.39 1.99
CA ASN A 51 -3.44 -16.50 2.84
C ASN A 51 -1.96 -16.41 2.43
N VAL A 52 -1.58 -17.08 1.37
CA VAL A 52 -0.19 -17.19 0.90
C VAL A 52 0.43 -15.82 0.62
N ILE A 53 1.68 -15.64 0.99
CA ILE A 53 2.54 -14.53 0.62
C ILE A 53 3.54 -15.03 -0.41
N ASP A 54 3.35 -14.68 -1.65
CA ASP A 54 4.25 -15.03 -2.75
C ASP A 54 5.26 -13.92 -3.01
N LYS A 55 6.55 -14.29 -3.15
CA LYS A 55 7.67 -13.42 -3.46
C LYS A 55 8.24 -13.78 -4.82
N TYR A 56 8.45 -12.79 -5.68
CA TYR A 56 9.04 -12.99 -7.01
C TYR A 56 10.15 -11.98 -7.29
N SER A 57 11.13 -12.40 -8.09
CA SER A 57 12.30 -11.58 -8.42
C SER A 57 12.03 -10.65 -9.60
N TYR A 58 12.56 -9.41 -9.54
CA TYR A 58 12.59 -8.50 -10.69
C TYR A 58 13.85 -8.66 -11.54
N VAL A 59 14.86 -9.39 -11.04
CA VAL A 59 16.16 -9.55 -11.71
C VAL A 59 16.35 -10.91 -12.35
N SER A 60 15.45 -11.85 -12.13
CA SER A 60 15.48 -13.18 -12.75
C SER A 60 14.08 -13.64 -13.12
N ASP A 61 13.94 -14.24 -14.29
CA ASP A 61 12.71 -14.90 -14.71
C ASP A 61 12.60 -16.24 -13.95
N ALA A 62 11.77 -16.28 -12.93
CA ALA A 62 11.50 -17.45 -12.12
C ALA A 62 10.07 -17.40 -11.58
N ASP A 63 9.53 -18.57 -11.23
CA ASP A 63 8.25 -18.65 -10.53
C ASP A 63 8.35 -17.95 -9.16
N ALA A 64 7.21 -17.44 -8.68
CA ALA A 64 7.11 -16.93 -7.32
C ALA A 64 7.32 -18.05 -6.30
N THR A 65 7.82 -17.68 -5.14
CA THR A 65 8.04 -18.59 -4.02
C THR A 65 7.14 -18.18 -2.87
N ASP A 66 6.42 -19.14 -2.30
CA ASP A 66 5.69 -18.98 -1.05
C ASP A 66 6.70 -18.71 0.09
N VAL A 67 6.55 -17.59 0.77
CA VAL A 67 7.48 -17.11 1.82
C VAL A 67 6.80 -16.90 3.16
N GLY A 68 5.52 -17.18 3.28
CA GLY A 68 4.76 -17.08 4.52
C GLY A 68 3.26 -16.89 4.28
N ASP A 69 2.53 -16.72 5.36
CA ASP A 69 1.09 -16.60 5.35
C ASP A 69 0.60 -15.28 5.96
N LEU A 70 -0.48 -14.74 5.43
CA LEU A 70 -1.30 -13.74 6.12
C LEU A 70 -2.00 -14.39 7.32
N THR A 71 -2.35 -13.62 8.32
CA THR A 71 -3.12 -14.10 9.49
C THR A 71 -4.50 -14.62 9.10
N GLN A 72 -5.03 -14.13 7.97
CA GLN A 72 -6.33 -14.52 7.46
C GLN A 72 -6.30 -14.68 5.93
N ALA A 73 -6.90 -15.77 5.44
CA ALA A 73 -7.15 -15.92 4.01
C ALA A 73 -8.12 -14.83 3.53
N SER A 74 -7.72 -14.09 2.50
CA SER A 74 -8.56 -13.00 1.98
C SER A 74 -8.27 -12.70 0.51
N TYR A 75 -9.23 -12.08 -0.15
CA TYR A 75 -9.06 -11.49 -1.48
C TYR A 75 -9.70 -10.11 -1.56
N GLY A 76 -9.23 -9.28 -2.50
CA GLY A 76 -9.67 -7.92 -2.64
C GLY A 76 -9.24 -7.02 -1.48
N ALA A 77 -8.08 -7.29 -0.90
CA ALA A 77 -7.39 -6.40 0.02
C ALA A 77 -6.59 -5.34 -0.74
N ALA A 78 -6.22 -4.26 -0.06
CA ALA A 78 -5.31 -3.24 -0.60
C ALA A 78 -3.88 -3.48 -0.12
N GLY A 79 -2.91 -3.25 -1.00
CA GLY A 79 -1.49 -3.31 -0.68
C GLY A 79 -0.88 -1.93 -0.46
N GLN A 80 -0.07 -1.78 0.58
CA GLN A 80 0.75 -0.60 0.86
C GLN A 80 2.19 -1.04 1.18
N LYS A 81 3.13 -0.13 1.16
CA LYS A 81 4.54 -0.43 1.45
C LYS A 81 5.29 0.72 2.13
N SER A 82 6.21 0.35 3.00
CA SER A 82 7.30 1.21 3.47
C SER A 82 8.64 0.77 2.84
N SER A 83 9.75 1.30 3.33
CA SER A 83 11.10 0.85 2.92
C SER A 83 11.45 -0.56 3.39
N THR A 84 10.78 -1.04 4.40
CA THR A 84 11.16 -2.25 5.13
C THR A 84 10.07 -3.29 5.22
N HIS A 85 8.82 -2.90 4.96
CA HIS A 85 7.64 -3.76 5.12
C HIS A 85 6.62 -3.57 4.01
N GLY A 86 5.96 -4.66 3.63
CA GLY A 86 4.67 -4.65 2.95
C GLY A 86 3.54 -4.59 3.96
N TYR A 87 2.40 -4.07 3.53
CA TYR A 87 1.17 -4.03 4.33
C TYR A 87 0.00 -4.49 3.47
N VAL A 88 -0.95 -5.17 4.12
CA VAL A 88 -2.19 -5.64 3.49
C VAL A 88 -3.36 -5.19 4.35
N SER A 89 -4.33 -4.51 3.75
CA SER A 89 -5.44 -3.90 4.48
C SER A 89 -6.77 -4.37 3.94
N GLY A 90 -7.63 -4.89 4.81
CA GLY A 90 -8.97 -5.32 4.50
C GLY A 90 -9.06 -6.62 3.70
N GLY A 91 -10.00 -6.65 2.76
CA GLY A 91 -10.32 -7.85 2.00
C GLY A 91 -11.54 -8.61 2.51
N ARG A 92 -11.78 -9.79 1.96
CA ARG A 92 -12.88 -10.65 2.40
C ARG A 92 -12.60 -12.13 2.18
N ILE A 93 -13.34 -12.98 2.91
CA ILE A 93 -13.55 -14.39 2.59
C ILE A 93 -15.06 -14.70 2.63
N GLY A 94 -15.57 -15.33 1.59
CA GLY A 94 -17.02 -15.60 1.50
C GLY A 94 -17.84 -14.31 1.64
N GLY A 95 -18.69 -14.23 2.66
CA GLY A 95 -19.51 -13.06 2.96
C GLY A 95 -18.94 -12.16 4.09
N THR A 96 -17.75 -12.47 4.63
CA THR A 96 -17.14 -11.74 5.73
C THR A 96 -16.10 -10.76 5.19
N TYR A 97 -16.21 -9.50 5.56
CA TYR A 97 -15.26 -8.42 5.25
C TYR A 97 -14.35 -8.16 6.45
N TYR A 98 -13.13 -7.73 6.18
CA TYR A 98 -12.13 -7.46 7.21
C TYR A 98 -11.75 -5.97 7.25
N ASN A 99 -11.30 -5.51 8.43
CA ASN A 99 -10.68 -4.21 8.67
C ASN A 99 -9.20 -4.33 9.05
N THR A 100 -8.68 -5.54 9.20
CA THR A 100 -7.32 -5.83 9.64
C THR A 100 -6.28 -5.18 8.74
N ILE A 101 -5.21 -4.64 9.35
CA ILE A 101 -4.00 -4.18 8.70
C ILE A 101 -2.89 -5.15 9.09
N GLU A 102 -2.34 -5.87 8.11
CA GLU A 102 -1.24 -6.80 8.33
C GLU A 102 0.08 -6.21 7.85
N LYS A 103 1.17 -6.52 8.55
CA LYS A 103 2.53 -6.08 8.27
C LYS A 103 3.44 -7.26 7.98
N ILE A 104 4.19 -7.21 6.89
CA ILE A 104 5.09 -8.25 6.41
C ILE A 104 6.50 -7.66 6.25
N PRO A 105 7.54 -8.18 6.94
CA PRO A 105 8.89 -7.67 6.81
C PRO A 105 9.55 -8.14 5.50
N PHE A 106 10.26 -7.23 4.80
CA PHE A 106 11.02 -7.58 3.59
C PHE A 106 12.39 -8.21 3.87
N SER A 107 12.88 -8.04 5.10
CA SER A 107 14.22 -8.55 5.50
C SER A 107 14.23 -10.04 5.82
N THR A 108 13.08 -10.61 6.09
CA THR A 108 12.92 -12.03 6.45
C THR A 108 11.70 -12.59 5.73
N ASP A 109 11.81 -13.83 5.27
CA ASP A 109 10.66 -14.57 4.77
C ASP A 109 9.89 -15.09 6.00
N SER A 110 8.70 -14.53 6.27
CA SER A 110 7.91 -14.83 7.47
C SER A 110 6.46 -14.41 7.30
N ASP A 111 5.61 -14.96 8.14
CA ASP A 111 4.19 -14.66 8.19
C ASP A 111 3.91 -13.18 8.47
N GLY A 112 2.76 -12.73 8.01
CA GLY A 112 2.19 -11.42 8.34
C GLY A 112 1.81 -11.31 9.81
N THR A 113 1.80 -10.10 10.32
CA THR A 113 1.39 -9.79 11.69
C THR A 113 0.27 -8.76 11.65
N ASP A 114 -0.81 -9.01 12.35
CA ASP A 114 -1.87 -8.03 12.60
C ASP A 114 -1.31 -6.89 13.46
N ILE A 115 -1.44 -5.65 12.95
CA ILE A 115 -0.88 -4.44 13.60
C ILE A 115 -1.96 -3.41 13.96
N GLY A 116 -3.22 -3.66 13.62
CA GLY A 116 -4.34 -2.77 13.88
C GLY A 116 -5.42 -2.85 12.82
N ASP A 117 -6.41 -1.97 12.95
CA ASP A 117 -7.62 -1.98 12.14
C ASP A 117 -7.80 -0.69 11.33
N MET A 118 -8.40 -0.79 10.15
CA MET A 118 -9.03 0.34 9.46
C MET A 118 -10.29 0.79 10.24
N THR A 119 -10.76 2.00 9.98
CA THR A 119 -11.95 2.55 10.64
C THR A 119 -13.24 1.77 10.32
N ALA A 120 -13.25 1.00 9.26
CA ALA A 120 -14.34 0.09 8.89
C ALA A 120 -13.83 -1.14 8.13
N ILE A 121 -14.61 -2.23 8.18
CA ILE A 121 -14.40 -3.39 7.30
C ILE A 121 -14.49 -2.95 5.84
N LYS A 122 -13.50 -3.32 5.00
CA LYS A 122 -13.49 -2.91 3.58
C LYS A 122 -13.09 -4.05 2.65
N TYR A 123 -13.88 -4.24 1.62
CA TYR A 123 -13.55 -5.08 0.47
C TYR A 123 -13.22 -4.21 -0.74
N SER A 124 -12.20 -4.57 -1.46
CA SER A 124 -11.75 -3.90 -2.68
C SER A 124 -11.49 -2.38 -2.55
N PRO A 125 -10.85 -1.93 -1.44
CA PRO A 125 -10.33 -0.57 -1.37
C PRO A 125 -9.08 -0.42 -2.23
N SER A 126 -8.63 0.80 -2.44
CA SER A 126 -7.36 1.11 -3.11
C SER A 126 -6.28 1.45 -2.09
N GLY A 127 -5.05 0.97 -2.32
CA GLY A 127 -3.91 1.23 -1.46
C GLY A 127 -2.98 2.31 -2.01
N GLN A 128 -2.54 3.22 -1.15
CA GLN A 128 -1.52 4.23 -1.46
C GLN A 128 -0.50 4.30 -0.32
N SER A 129 0.71 4.78 -0.61
CA SER A 129 1.78 4.90 0.37
C SER A 129 2.55 6.19 0.21
N SER A 130 2.79 6.88 1.32
CA SER A 130 3.84 7.89 1.43
C SER A 130 5.14 7.23 1.96
N SER A 131 6.15 8.01 2.26
CA SER A 131 7.36 7.51 2.93
C SER A 131 7.13 7.09 4.40
N THR A 132 6.03 7.53 5.02
CA THR A 132 5.77 7.38 6.46
C THR A 132 4.43 6.77 6.81
N HIS A 133 3.48 6.73 5.88
CA HIS A 133 2.11 6.26 6.11
C HIS A 133 1.59 5.42 4.95
N GLY A 134 0.77 4.43 5.28
CA GLY A 134 -0.12 3.74 4.36
C GLY A 134 -1.52 4.37 4.37
N TYR A 135 -2.18 4.27 3.23
CA TYR A 135 -3.55 4.77 3.04
C TYR A 135 -4.41 3.71 2.38
N THR A 136 -5.70 3.69 2.73
CA THR A 136 -6.73 2.97 1.97
C THR A 136 -7.85 3.92 1.62
N SER A 137 -8.29 3.91 0.37
CA SER A 137 -9.36 4.79 -0.10
C SER A 137 -10.49 4.03 -0.76
N GLY A 138 -11.73 4.43 -0.46
CA GLY A 138 -12.93 3.78 -0.97
C GLY A 138 -13.13 2.37 -0.44
N GLY A 139 -13.78 1.53 -1.23
CA GLY A 139 -14.09 0.14 -0.92
C GLY A 139 -15.58 -0.13 -0.73
N TYR A 140 -15.90 -1.33 -0.24
CA TYR A 140 -17.25 -1.80 0.00
C TYR A 140 -17.38 -2.37 1.42
N THR A 141 -18.35 -1.84 2.18
CA THR A 141 -18.65 -2.20 3.58
C THR A 141 -20.03 -2.85 3.75
N GLY A 142 -20.66 -3.26 2.64
CA GLY A 142 -22.11 -3.49 2.51
C GLY A 142 -22.78 -2.40 1.68
N SER A 143 -22.12 -1.24 1.58
CA SER A 143 -22.36 -0.14 0.64
C SER A 143 -21.01 0.42 0.17
N TYR A 144 -21.00 1.18 -0.93
CA TYR A 144 -19.78 1.86 -1.35
C TYR A 144 -19.39 2.92 -0.31
N THR A 145 -18.11 3.06 -0.03
CA THR A 145 -17.55 4.07 0.86
C THR A 145 -16.58 4.99 0.13
N ASN A 146 -16.43 6.22 0.61
CA ASN A 146 -15.49 7.23 0.12
C ASN A 146 -14.34 7.49 1.09
N ILE A 147 -14.35 6.90 2.28
CA ILE A 147 -13.38 7.15 3.35
C ILE A 147 -11.95 6.87 2.90
N ILE A 148 -11.04 7.79 3.25
CA ILE A 148 -9.60 7.62 3.17
C ILE A 148 -9.09 7.34 4.59
N ASP A 149 -8.70 6.09 4.87
CA ASP A 149 -8.01 5.73 6.10
C ASP A 149 -6.50 5.93 5.96
N LYS A 150 -5.85 6.37 7.04
CA LYS A 150 -4.40 6.55 7.16
C LYS A 150 -3.87 5.83 8.38
N PHE A 151 -2.80 5.05 8.23
CA PHE A 151 -2.04 4.44 9.32
C PHE A 151 -0.55 4.74 9.19
N THR A 152 0.16 4.79 10.32
CA THR A 152 1.59 5.11 10.35
C THR A 152 2.46 3.85 10.23
N PHE A 153 3.62 3.98 9.56
CA PHE A 153 4.62 2.91 9.52
C PHE A 153 5.56 2.89 10.74
N ALA A 154 5.52 3.94 11.57
CA ALA A 154 6.44 4.10 12.69
C ALA A 154 6.07 3.27 13.92
N VAL A 155 4.79 3.03 14.14
CA VAL A 155 4.25 2.26 15.27
C VAL A 155 3.04 1.47 14.81
N ASP A 156 2.81 0.32 15.44
CA ASP A 156 1.65 -0.51 15.18
C ASP A 156 0.43 0.11 15.87
N ALA A 157 -0.57 0.50 15.09
CA ALA A 157 -1.79 1.19 15.56
C ALA A 157 -2.91 1.15 14.52
N ASP A 158 -4.13 1.36 14.99
CA ASP A 158 -5.29 1.51 14.13
C ASP A 158 -5.17 2.72 13.19
N ALA A 159 -5.81 2.63 12.04
CA ALA A 159 -5.94 3.73 11.11
C ALA A 159 -6.92 4.79 11.60
N THR A 160 -6.76 5.99 11.09
CA THR A 160 -7.68 7.11 11.29
C THR A 160 -8.29 7.55 9.97
N ASP A 161 -9.54 7.96 9.99
CA ASP A 161 -10.20 8.65 8.87
C ASP A 161 -9.56 10.04 8.70
N VAL A 162 -9.09 10.35 7.49
CA VAL A 162 -8.39 11.60 7.17
C VAL A 162 -9.02 12.37 6.03
N GLY A 163 -10.14 11.92 5.50
CA GLY A 163 -10.89 12.58 4.43
C GLY A 163 -11.58 11.59 3.50
N ASP A 164 -12.17 12.13 2.45
CA ASP A 164 -12.98 11.39 1.50
C ASP A 164 -12.48 11.51 0.06
N ILE A 165 -12.61 10.46 -0.74
CA ILE A 165 -12.58 10.56 -2.20
C ILE A 165 -13.90 11.16 -2.70
N THR A 166 -13.89 11.80 -3.88
CA THR A 166 -15.03 12.59 -4.38
C THR A 166 -16.31 11.76 -4.61
N LEU A 167 -16.15 10.45 -4.84
CA LEU A 167 -17.29 9.56 -5.07
C LEU A 167 -17.04 8.18 -4.43
N ALA A 168 -17.99 7.72 -3.59
CA ALA A 168 -17.96 6.42 -2.94
C ALA A 168 -17.94 5.28 -3.99
N ARG A 169 -16.92 4.40 -3.93
CA ARG A 169 -16.69 3.35 -4.93
C ARG A 169 -15.77 2.24 -4.42
N GLN A 170 -15.82 1.10 -5.09
CA GLN A 170 -14.90 -0.04 -4.88
C GLN A 170 -14.16 -0.38 -6.18
N GLY A 171 -13.14 -1.25 -6.07
CA GLY A 171 -12.43 -1.79 -7.24
C GLY A 171 -11.70 -0.75 -8.06
N SER A 172 -11.35 0.37 -7.45
CA SER A 172 -10.45 1.38 -8.01
C SER A 172 -8.99 0.94 -7.86
N THR A 173 -8.09 1.61 -8.61
CA THR A 173 -6.65 1.38 -8.53
C THR A 173 -5.97 2.51 -7.78
N GLY A 174 -5.12 2.17 -6.80
CA GLY A 174 -4.32 3.12 -6.04
C GLY A 174 -2.96 3.36 -6.67
N GLN A 175 -2.52 4.62 -6.74
CA GLN A 175 -1.17 5.02 -7.14
C GLN A 175 -0.65 6.06 -6.16
N SER A 176 0.68 6.21 -6.12
CA SER A 176 1.34 7.17 -5.25
C SER A 176 2.48 7.88 -5.95
N SER A 177 2.60 9.18 -5.70
CA SER A 177 3.83 9.93 -5.92
C SER A 177 4.54 10.13 -4.57
N SER A 178 5.61 10.89 -4.55
CA SER A 178 6.27 11.28 -3.29
C SER A 178 5.42 12.20 -2.40
N THR A 179 4.38 12.84 -2.95
CA THR A 179 3.60 13.88 -2.28
C THR A 179 2.10 13.67 -2.28
N HIS A 180 1.60 12.81 -3.14
CA HIS A 180 0.16 12.59 -3.33
C HIS A 180 -0.20 11.12 -3.49
N GLY A 181 -1.38 10.74 -2.98
CA GLY A 181 -2.08 9.52 -3.32
C GLY A 181 -3.13 9.78 -4.40
N TYR A 182 -3.39 8.76 -5.21
CA TYR A 182 -4.39 8.79 -6.29
C TYR A 182 -5.28 7.56 -6.21
N THR A 183 -6.55 7.76 -6.55
CA THR A 183 -7.55 6.69 -6.66
C THR A 183 -8.24 6.81 -8.01
N SER A 184 -8.02 5.85 -8.90
CA SER A 184 -8.44 5.92 -10.29
C SER A 184 -9.49 4.88 -10.64
N GLY A 185 -10.53 5.30 -11.37
CA GLY A 185 -11.60 4.43 -11.84
C GLY A 185 -12.42 3.83 -10.72
N GLY A 186 -12.96 2.66 -10.95
CA GLY A 186 -13.74 1.90 -9.98
C GLY A 186 -15.20 1.69 -10.39
N TYR A 187 -16.01 1.24 -9.43
CA TYR A 187 -17.39 0.85 -9.63
C TYR A 187 -18.32 1.39 -8.53
N THR A 188 -19.42 2.01 -8.93
CA THR A 188 -20.46 2.61 -8.05
C THR A 188 -21.87 2.09 -8.35
N GLY A 189 -21.98 0.95 -9.05
CA GLY A 189 -23.16 0.49 -9.78
C GLY A 189 -22.95 0.57 -11.29
N SER A 190 -22.03 1.43 -11.73
CA SER A 190 -21.47 1.48 -13.10
C SER A 190 -19.97 1.78 -13.01
N PHE A 191 -19.21 1.45 -14.05
CA PHE A 191 -17.80 1.83 -14.14
C PHE A 191 -17.65 3.33 -14.36
N ILE A 192 -16.64 3.91 -13.75
CA ILE A 192 -16.35 5.36 -13.80
C ILE A 192 -14.90 5.60 -14.22
N ASP A 193 -14.61 6.82 -14.67
CA ASP A 193 -13.31 7.26 -15.18
C ASP A 193 -12.66 8.40 -14.34
N ILE A 194 -13.17 8.63 -13.13
CA ILE A 194 -12.68 9.65 -12.20
C ILE A 194 -11.29 9.27 -11.69
N ILE A 195 -10.41 10.27 -11.58
CA ILE A 195 -9.12 10.19 -10.88
C ILE A 195 -9.15 11.18 -9.71
N ASP A 196 -9.24 10.66 -8.50
CA ASP A 196 -9.12 11.46 -7.30
C ASP A 196 -7.66 11.58 -6.85
N ARG A 197 -7.27 12.76 -6.37
CA ARG A 197 -5.96 13.05 -5.81
C ARG A 197 -6.10 13.67 -4.42
N PHE A 198 -5.34 13.16 -3.45
CA PHE A 198 -5.19 13.75 -2.11
C PHE A 198 -3.71 13.94 -1.76
N THR A 199 -3.42 14.94 -0.93
CA THR A 199 -2.04 15.25 -0.52
C THR A 199 -1.64 14.45 0.72
N PHE A 200 -0.36 14.01 0.79
CA PHE A 200 0.18 13.37 2.00
C PHE A 200 0.60 14.37 3.09
N SER A 201 0.68 15.65 2.77
CA SER A 201 1.14 16.69 3.71
C SER A 201 0.04 17.23 4.62
N ALA A 202 -1.22 16.94 4.33
CA ALA A 202 -2.36 17.38 5.12
C ALA A 202 -3.50 16.37 5.04
N ASP A 203 -4.23 16.22 6.13
CA ASP A 203 -5.44 15.42 6.18
C ASP A 203 -6.58 16.25 5.57
N ALA A 204 -7.08 15.83 4.41
CA ALA A 204 -8.12 16.55 3.65
C ALA A 204 -8.76 15.65 2.59
N ASP A 205 -9.94 16.04 2.14
CA ASP A 205 -10.64 15.38 1.06
C ASP A 205 -9.85 15.44 -0.25
N ALA A 206 -10.02 14.39 -1.05
CA ALA A 206 -9.47 14.33 -2.39
C ALA A 206 -10.20 15.27 -3.36
N THR A 207 -9.51 15.61 -4.43
CA THR A 207 -10.07 16.38 -5.55
C THR A 207 -9.98 15.58 -6.83
N ASP A 208 -11.00 15.69 -7.70
CA ASP A 208 -10.98 15.15 -9.06
C ASP A 208 -9.96 15.95 -9.91
N VAL A 209 -9.14 15.25 -10.71
CA VAL A 209 -8.05 15.83 -11.53
C VAL A 209 -8.02 15.30 -12.96
#